data_a10385a1b3cd9b0c303491a160a35f6b
#
_entry.id   a10385a1b3cd9b0c303491a160a35f6b
#
_cell.length_a   1.000
_cell.length_b   1.000
_cell.length_c   1.000
_cell.angle_alpha   90.00
_cell.angle_beta   90.00
_cell.angle_gamma   90.00
#
_symmetry.space_group_name_H-M   'P 1'
#
loop_
_entity.id
_entity.type
_entity.pdbx_description
1 polymer ?
#
loop_
_entity_poly.entity_id
_entity_poly.type
_entity_poly.pdbx_seq_one_letter_code
_entity_poly.pdbx_strand_id
1 'polypeptide(L)'
;MNAHSVAKFLLSKAVRDSGVKVVMTGEGADEVFAGYPFFRRDLVLHNMDGQDREHAKHLLAELEKANPVSAGLLLPTGDAGGAFDSVQRVLGFVPTILATWGQQGQGMRKLLHPDFASAYSGRDSFRSLLNHLDVEGQLTGREAVNQSLYLWAKTSLPNYILSNLGDRMEMAHSVEGRLPFLDHKVVEEVAKMPVSMKIKGMTEKYVLREAAKPVLTDAVYHRQKHPFLSPPATLQTEGSLFALIQDTLRGPVLERTGIYDRKKVVALLDMIPKMSTIARTSLDVPLTWITSMCLLHERLEIGD
;
A
#
# COMPACT_ATOMS: atom_id res chain seq x y z
N MET A 1 9.05 2.09 -2.93
CA MET A 1 8.81 3.45 -2.39
C MET A 1 7.91 4.20 -3.34
N ASN A 2 7.23 5.21 -2.84
CA ASN A 2 6.46 6.18 -3.64
C ASN A 2 6.78 7.58 -3.13
N ALA A 3 6.30 8.62 -3.79
CA ALA A 3 6.61 10.00 -3.41
C ALA A 3 5.92 10.49 -2.11
N HIS A 4 5.21 9.63 -1.37
CA HIS A 4 4.56 9.99 -0.09
C HIS A 4 5.58 10.49 0.94
N SER A 5 6.73 9.84 1.07
CA SER A 5 7.76 10.25 2.01
C SER A 5 8.27 11.67 1.72
N VAL A 6 8.38 12.03 0.44
CA VAL A 6 8.77 13.40 0.04
C VAL A 6 7.73 14.42 0.50
N ALA A 7 6.45 14.13 0.27
CA ALA A 7 5.36 15.00 0.71
C ALA A 7 5.31 15.14 2.25
N LYS A 8 5.49 14.03 2.98
CA LYS A 8 5.56 14.05 4.45
C LYS A 8 6.81 14.80 4.95
N PHE A 9 7.94 14.66 4.28
CA PHE A 9 9.16 15.42 4.59
C PHE A 9 8.93 16.92 4.46
N LEU A 10 8.31 17.38 3.36
CA LEU A 10 7.99 18.79 3.15
C LEU A 10 6.94 19.30 4.15
N LEU A 11 5.96 18.46 4.50
CA LEU A 11 4.95 18.78 5.51
C LEU A 11 5.60 18.99 6.89
N SER A 12 6.46 18.06 7.33
CA SER A 12 7.13 18.17 8.61
C SER A 12 8.07 19.38 8.67
N LYS A 13 8.71 19.72 7.53
CA LYS A 13 9.48 20.96 7.40
C LYS A 13 8.59 22.18 7.61
N ALA A 14 7.43 22.26 6.96
CA ALA A 14 6.50 23.38 7.11
C ALA A 14 6.00 23.51 8.55
N VAL A 15 5.72 22.40 9.24
CA VAL A 15 5.37 22.38 10.66
C VAL A 15 6.51 22.95 11.50
N ARG A 16 7.74 22.52 11.27
CA ARG A 16 8.92 23.05 11.96
C ARG A 16 9.10 24.53 11.73
N ASP A 17 9.00 24.98 10.48
CA ASP A 17 9.17 26.38 10.09
C ASP A 17 8.10 27.29 10.73
N SER A 18 6.91 26.76 11.06
CA SER A 18 5.85 27.46 11.81
C SER A 18 6.09 27.52 13.33
N GLY A 19 7.21 26.97 13.83
CA GLY A 19 7.56 26.97 15.26
C GLY A 19 6.88 25.84 16.08
N VAL A 20 6.08 24.98 15.46
CA VAL A 20 5.40 23.85 16.12
C VAL A 20 6.39 22.66 16.25
N LYS A 21 6.42 22.04 17.43
CA LYS A 21 7.29 20.90 17.74
C LYS A 21 6.56 19.59 17.87
N VAL A 22 5.27 19.64 18.19
CA VAL A 22 4.43 18.46 18.42
C VAL A 22 3.15 18.58 17.62
N VAL A 23 2.79 17.51 16.91
CA VAL A 23 1.54 17.43 16.15
C VAL A 23 0.77 16.16 16.49
N MET A 24 -0.54 16.20 16.42
CA MET A 24 -1.36 15.00 16.44
C MET A 24 -1.72 14.63 15.01
N THR A 25 -1.56 13.34 14.66
CA THR A 25 -1.86 12.84 13.32
C THR A 25 -2.96 11.79 13.33
N GLY A 26 -3.55 11.54 12.17
CA GLY A 26 -4.61 10.55 11.99
C GLY A 26 -4.11 9.13 11.68
N GLU A 27 -2.81 8.89 11.77
CA GLU A 27 -2.22 7.58 11.48
C GLU A 27 -2.77 6.51 12.44
N GLY A 28 -2.99 5.31 11.94
CA GLY A 28 -3.62 4.23 12.69
C GLY A 28 -5.14 4.14 12.52
N ALA A 29 -5.83 5.22 12.17
CA ALA A 29 -7.29 5.19 12.02
C ALA A 29 -7.77 4.24 10.91
N ASP A 30 -7.09 4.20 9.78
CA ASP A 30 -7.43 3.29 8.67
C ASP A 30 -7.04 1.84 9.00
N GLU A 31 -5.97 1.65 9.74
CA GLU A 31 -5.41 0.37 10.14
C GLU A 31 -6.25 -0.32 11.21
N VAL A 32 -6.77 0.45 12.16
CA VAL A 32 -7.54 -0.08 13.29
C VAL A 32 -9.02 -0.23 12.95
N PHE A 33 -9.58 0.73 12.21
CA PHE A 33 -11.02 0.80 11.90
C PHE A 33 -11.36 0.38 10.45
N ALA A 34 -10.47 -0.31 9.77
CA ALA A 34 -10.67 -0.83 8.41
C ALA A 34 -11.02 0.24 7.36
N GLY A 35 -10.21 1.32 7.28
CA GLY A 35 -10.47 2.46 6.39
C GLY A 35 -10.08 2.26 4.93
N TYR A 36 -9.19 1.31 4.60
CA TYR A 36 -8.69 1.12 3.24
C TYR A 36 -9.66 0.33 2.34
N PRO A 37 -9.63 0.56 1.01
CA PRO A 37 -10.55 -0.10 0.07
C PRO A 37 -10.35 -1.62 0.00
N PHE A 38 -9.15 -2.12 0.23
CA PHE A 38 -8.88 -3.56 0.22
C PHE A 38 -9.58 -4.30 1.37
N PHE A 39 -9.84 -3.68 2.53
CA PHE A 39 -10.63 -4.28 3.60
C PHE A 39 -12.11 -4.43 3.20
N ARG A 40 -12.67 -3.43 2.49
CA ARG A 40 -14.03 -3.52 1.95
C ARG A 40 -14.14 -4.60 0.88
N ARG A 41 -13.11 -4.74 0.06
CA ARG A 41 -13.06 -5.80 -0.94
C ARG A 41 -12.98 -7.18 -0.28
N ASP A 42 -12.18 -7.36 0.75
CA ASP A 42 -12.13 -8.60 1.53
C ASP A 42 -13.46 -8.91 2.22
N LEU A 43 -14.16 -7.90 2.75
CA LEU A 43 -15.52 -8.05 3.28
C LEU A 43 -16.47 -8.62 2.23
N VAL A 44 -16.52 -8.00 1.05
CA VAL A 44 -17.42 -8.41 -0.04
C VAL A 44 -17.10 -9.81 -0.55
N LEU A 45 -15.83 -10.19 -0.63
CA LEU A 45 -15.41 -11.48 -1.18
C LEU A 45 -15.50 -12.63 -0.19
N HIS A 46 -15.31 -12.38 1.12
CA HIS A 46 -15.00 -13.44 2.07
C HIS A 46 -15.79 -13.39 3.38
N ASN A 47 -16.45 -12.28 3.71
CA ASN A 47 -17.16 -12.11 5.00
C ASN A 47 -18.69 -12.00 4.88
N MET A 48 -19.24 -12.14 3.69
CA MET A 48 -20.68 -11.98 3.46
C MET A 48 -21.31 -13.32 3.10
N ASP A 49 -21.58 -14.16 4.11
CA ASP A 49 -22.27 -15.44 3.94
C ASP A 49 -23.66 -15.22 3.32
N GLY A 50 -23.98 -15.99 2.29
CA GLY A 50 -25.28 -15.92 1.60
C GLY A 50 -25.48 -14.71 0.67
N GLN A 51 -24.43 -13.93 0.41
CA GLN A 51 -24.51 -12.79 -0.50
C GLN A 51 -24.72 -13.25 -1.95
N ASP A 52 -25.63 -12.56 -2.67
CA ASP A 52 -25.80 -12.74 -4.10
C ASP A 52 -24.53 -12.31 -4.86
N ARG A 53 -24.07 -13.17 -5.78
CA ARG A 53 -22.87 -12.93 -6.59
C ARG A 53 -22.97 -11.68 -7.48
N GLU A 54 -24.15 -11.38 -7.99
CA GLU A 54 -24.36 -10.18 -8.84
C GLU A 54 -24.29 -8.91 -7.98
N HIS A 55 -24.85 -8.94 -6.78
CA HIS A 55 -24.73 -7.85 -5.82
C HIS A 55 -23.26 -7.62 -5.42
N ALA A 56 -22.51 -8.69 -5.15
CA ALA A 56 -21.06 -8.58 -4.88
C ALA A 56 -20.28 -7.96 -6.04
N LYS A 57 -20.55 -8.35 -7.28
CA LYS A 57 -19.93 -7.74 -8.47
C LYS A 57 -20.25 -6.24 -8.58
N HIS A 58 -21.49 -5.87 -8.31
CA HIS A 58 -21.89 -4.46 -8.31
C HIS A 58 -21.10 -3.64 -7.29
N LEU A 59 -21.01 -4.13 -6.04
CA LEU A 59 -20.26 -3.45 -4.97
C LEU A 59 -18.77 -3.32 -5.29
N LEU A 60 -18.17 -4.36 -5.88
CA LEU A 60 -16.77 -4.31 -6.32
C LEU A 60 -16.55 -3.28 -7.43
N ALA A 61 -17.46 -3.23 -8.41
CA ALA A 61 -17.40 -2.24 -9.49
C ALA A 61 -17.57 -0.80 -8.97
N GLU A 62 -18.44 -0.58 -7.99
CA GLU A 62 -18.57 0.72 -7.32
C GLU A 62 -17.30 1.12 -6.56
N LEU A 63 -16.67 0.18 -5.88
CA LEU A 63 -15.42 0.41 -5.15
C LEU A 63 -14.29 0.85 -6.08
N GLU A 64 -14.17 0.25 -7.27
CA GLU A 64 -13.18 0.61 -8.27
C GLU A 64 -13.45 1.97 -8.91
N LYS A 65 -14.72 2.27 -9.20
CA LYS A 65 -15.15 3.55 -9.80
C LYS A 65 -15.00 4.73 -8.85
N ALA A 66 -15.16 4.51 -7.56
CA ALA A 66 -15.16 5.58 -6.57
C ALA A 66 -13.82 6.36 -6.52
N ASN A 67 -12.69 5.70 -6.77
CA ASN A 67 -11.38 6.33 -6.88
C ASN A 67 -10.43 5.50 -7.76
N PRO A 68 -10.38 5.75 -9.10
CA PRO A 68 -9.57 4.97 -10.03
C PRO A 68 -8.06 4.96 -9.72
N VAL A 69 -7.51 6.06 -9.21
CA VAL A 69 -6.09 6.12 -8.81
C VAL A 69 -5.84 5.23 -7.60
N SER A 70 -6.69 5.31 -6.59
CA SER A 70 -6.62 4.45 -5.41
C SER A 70 -6.82 2.98 -5.79
N ALA A 71 -7.75 2.67 -6.68
CA ALA A 71 -7.98 1.31 -7.18
C ALA A 71 -6.73 0.76 -7.88
N GLY A 72 -6.11 1.53 -8.76
CA GLY A 72 -4.88 1.12 -9.48
C GLY A 72 -3.66 0.88 -8.57
N LEU A 73 -3.62 1.48 -7.38
CA LEU A 73 -2.52 1.32 -6.43
C LEU A 73 -2.78 0.30 -5.32
N LEU A 74 -4.04 0.17 -4.89
CA LEU A 74 -4.41 -0.57 -3.69
C LEU A 74 -5.28 -1.81 -3.95
N LEU A 75 -5.75 -2.02 -5.18
CA LEU A 75 -6.52 -3.19 -5.56
C LEU A 75 -5.79 -3.99 -6.66
N PRO A 76 -5.94 -5.32 -6.68
CA PRO A 76 -5.34 -6.13 -7.72
C PRO A 76 -6.03 -5.89 -9.07
N THR A 77 -5.25 -5.82 -10.15
CA THR A 77 -5.73 -5.52 -11.51
C THR A 77 -5.96 -6.76 -12.38
N GLY A 78 -5.84 -7.96 -11.82
CA GLY A 78 -6.01 -9.23 -12.54
C GLY A 78 -5.83 -10.44 -11.64
N ASP A 79 -5.83 -11.63 -12.25
CA ASP A 79 -5.53 -12.89 -11.57
C ASP A 79 -4.01 -13.05 -11.37
N ALA A 80 -3.61 -13.40 -10.18
CA ALA A 80 -2.20 -13.54 -9.82
C ALA A 80 -1.65 -14.98 -9.95
N GLY A 81 -2.48 -15.92 -10.40
CA GLY A 81 -2.08 -17.32 -10.60
C GLY A 81 -1.59 -18.01 -9.32
N GLY A 82 -0.85 -19.11 -9.45
CA GLY A 82 -0.36 -19.95 -8.35
C GLY A 82 0.66 -19.33 -7.39
N ALA A 83 0.95 -18.02 -7.51
CA ALA A 83 1.91 -17.33 -6.64
C ALA A 83 1.49 -17.24 -5.16
N PHE A 84 0.23 -17.57 -4.85
CA PHE A 84 -0.35 -17.44 -3.50
C PHE A 84 -0.69 -18.77 -2.85
N ASP A 85 -0.17 -19.89 -3.34
CA ASP A 85 -0.50 -21.23 -2.81
C ASP A 85 -0.22 -21.37 -1.30
N SER A 86 0.86 -20.76 -0.81
CA SER A 86 1.18 -20.76 0.61
C SER A 86 0.18 -19.93 1.43
N VAL A 87 -0.25 -18.78 0.91
CA VAL A 87 -1.25 -17.91 1.56
C VAL A 87 -2.60 -18.60 1.60
N GLN A 88 -3.06 -19.12 0.44
CA GLN A 88 -4.35 -19.80 0.32
C GLN A 88 -4.43 -21.02 1.25
N ARG A 89 -3.34 -21.81 1.36
CA ARG A 89 -3.31 -22.98 2.27
C ARG A 89 -3.37 -22.62 3.73
N VAL A 90 -2.75 -21.51 4.13
CA VAL A 90 -2.65 -21.10 5.54
C VAL A 90 -3.89 -20.31 5.98
N LEU A 91 -4.38 -19.39 5.16
CA LEU A 91 -5.46 -18.47 5.53
C LEU A 91 -6.83 -18.91 5.02
N GLY A 92 -6.90 -19.84 4.06
CA GLY A 92 -8.14 -20.25 3.39
C GLY A 92 -8.59 -19.29 2.26
N PHE A 93 -7.97 -18.14 2.14
CA PHE A 93 -8.21 -17.13 1.10
C PHE A 93 -6.95 -16.31 0.85
N VAL A 94 -6.97 -15.47 -0.19
CA VAL A 94 -5.89 -14.53 -0.46
C VAL A 94 -6.36 -13.12 -0.11
N PRO A 95 -5.84 -12.50 0.97
CA PRO A 95 -6.13 -11.11 1.31
C PRO A 95 -5.84 -10.18 0.14
N THR A 96 -6.76 -9.25 -0.14
CA THR A 96 -6.67 -8.32 -1.28
C THR A 96 -5.32 -7.59 -1.32
N ILE A 97 -4.81 -7.17 -0.17
CA ILE A 97 -3.53 -6.46 -0.13
C ILE A 97 -2.34 -7.35 -0.52
N LEU A 98 -2.34 -8.62 -0.12
CA LEU A 98 -1.30 -9.57 -0.53
C LEU A 98 -1.40 -9.88 -2.03
N ALA A 99 -2.63 -9.98 -2.57
CA ALA A 99 -2.84 -10.13 -4.00
C ALA A 99 -2.26 -8.92 -4.77
N THR A 100 -2.52 -7.70 -4.30
CA THR A 100 -1.99 -6.47 -4.91
C THR A 100 -0.47 -6.45 -4.91
N TRP A 101 0.16 -6.71 -3.76
CA TRP A 101 1.63 -6.75 -3.66
C TRP A 101 2.25 -7.87 -4.49
N GLY A 102 1.62 -9.03 -4.51
CA GLY A 102 2.10 -10.15 -5.31
C GLY A 102 2.07 -9.86 -6.80
N GLN A 103 1.03 -9.22 -7.31
CA GLN A 103 0.96 -8.80 -8.71
C GLN A 103 2.04 -7.76 -9.05
N GLN A 104 2.25 -6.77 -8.18
CA GLN A 104 3.34 -5.79 -8.33
C GLN A 104 4.70 -6.49 -8.32
N GLY A 105 4.92 -7.40 -7.38
CA GLY A 105 6.15 -8.19 -7.28
C GLY A 105 6.39 -9.08 -8.51
N GLN A 106 5.36 -9.72 -9.06
CA GLN A 106 5.45 -10.48 -10.30
C GLN A 106 5.80 -9.58 -11.50
N GLY A 107 5.19 -8.39 -11.59
CA GLY A 107 5.55 -7.37 -12.58
C GLY A 107 7.03 -7.01 -12.52
N MET A 108 7.55 -6.78 -11.31
CA MET A 108 8.97 -6.48 -11.10
C MET A 108 9.87 -7.67 -11.43
N ARG A 109 9.48 -8.91 -11.10
CA ARG A 109 10.26 -10.12 -11.45
C ARG A 109 10.51 -10.25 -12.96
N LYS A 110 9.58 -9.82 -13.80
CA LYS A 110 9.75 -9.83 -15.26
C LYS A 110 10.86 -8.89 -15.73
N LEU A 111 11.19 -7.88 -14.92
CA LEU A 111 12.23 -6.89 -15.23
C LEU A 111 13.62 -7.28 -14.70
N LEU A 112 13.71 -8.35 -13.89
CA LEU A 112 14.99 -8.80 -13.32
C LEU A 112 15.93 -9.34 -14.39
N HIS A 113 17.23 -9.16 -14.12
CA HIS A 113 18.30 -9.83 -14.87
C HIS A 113 18.18 -11.36 -14.68
N PRO A 114 18.39 -12.18 -15.71
CA PRO A 114 18.21 -13.64 -15.61
C PRO A 114 19.02 -14.29 -14.49
N ASP A 115 20.26 -13.89 -14.29
CA ASP A 115 21.14 -14.45 -13.26
C ASP A 115 20.61 -14.14 -11.85
N PHE A 116 20.17 -12.90 -11.63
CA PHE A 116 19.55 -12.50 -10.37
C PHE A 116 18.23 -13.26 -10.13
N ALA A 117 17.38 -13.34 -11.14
CA ALA A 117 16.13 -14.09 -11.05
C ALA A 117 16.35 -15.57 -10.74
N SER A 118 17.38 -16.19 -11.35
CA SER A 118 17.74 -17.59 -11.12
C SER A 118 18.19 -17.84 -9.68
N ALA A 119 19.03 -16.95 -9.13
CA ALA A 119 19.55 -17.07 -7.76
C ALA A 119 18.44 -17.08 -6.67
N TYR A 120 17.26 -16.52 -6.99
CA TYR A 120 16.14 -16.40 -6.07
C TYR A 120 14.88 -17.17 -6.51
N SER A 121 14.97 -18.02 -7.52
CA SER A 121 13.83 -18.70 -8.14
C SER A 121 13.05 -19.62 -7.19
N GLY A 122 13.73 -20.25 -6.22
CA GLY A 122 13.11 -21.16 -5.25
C GLY A 122 12.52 -20.49 -3.99
N ARG A 123 12.57 -19.18 -3.86
CA ARG A 123 12.11 -18.47 -2.66
C ARG A 123 10.62 -18.09 -2.76
N ASP A 124 9.84 -18.56 -1.78
CA ASP A 124 8.47 -18.13 -1.55
C ASP A 124 8.46 -17.02 -0.48
N SER A 125 8.29 -15.77 -0.94
CA SER A 125 8.28 -14.58 -0.06
C SER A 125 7.08 -14.56 0.88
N PHE A 126 5.94 -15.11 0.45
CA PHE A 126 4.73 -15.16 1.30
C PHE A 126 4.87 -16.21 2.39
N ARG A 127 5.46 -17.36 2.08
CA ARG A 127 5.80 -18.36 3.10
C ARG A 127 6.76 -17.79 4.13
N SER A 128 7.79 -17.06 3.68
CA SER A 128 8.70 -16.36 4.59
C SER A 128 7.98 -15.36 5.47
N LEU A 129 7.05 -14.57 4.92
CA LEU A 129 6.22 -13.65 5.68
C LEU A 129 5.40 -14.38 6.74
N LEU A 130 4.65 -15.41 6.36
CA LEU A 130 3.76 -16.15 7.26
C LEU A 130 4.53 -16.83 8.42
N ASN A 131 5.76 -17.27 8.19
CA ASN A 131 6.61 -17.85 9.23
C ASN A 131 7.02 -16.87 10.34
N HIS A 132 6.88 -15.56 10.11
CA HIS A 132 7.16 -14.51 11.11
C HIS A 132 5.90 -14.01 11.83
N LEU A 133 4.74 -14.61 11.54
CA LEU A 133 3.45 -14.21 12.11
C LEU A 133 2.92 -15.31 13.04
N ASP A 134 2.19 -14.90 14.05
CA ASP A 134 1.44 -15.80 14.92
C ASP A 134 0.15 -16.22 14.21
N VAL A 135 0.29 -17.20 13.30
CA VAL A 135 -0.82 -17.70 12.48
C VAL A 135 -1.87 -18.39 13.35
N GLU A 136 -1.43 -19.28 14.27
CA GLU A 136 -2.33 -20.07 15.10
C GLU A 136 -3.11 -19.18 16.08
N GLY A 137 -2.43 -18.31 16.81
CA GLY A 137 -3.06 -17.48 17.84
C GLY A 137 -3.82 -16.26 17.31
N GLN A 138 -3.43 -15.72 16.15
CA GLN A 138 -3.97 -14.45 15.69
C GLN A 138 -4.73 -14.48 14.36
N LEU A 139 -4.56 -15.51 13.54
CA LEU A 139 -5.20 -15.59 12.22
C LEU A 139 -6.21 -16.72 12.13
N THR A 140 -5.91 -17.90 12.64
CA THR A 140 -6.77 -19.08 12.53
C THR A 140 -8.15 -18.83 13.13
N GLY A 141 -9.21 -19.13 12.36
CA GLY A 141 -10.60 -19.02 12.79
C GLY A 141 -11.15 -17.59 12.88
N ARG A 142 -10.37 -16.58 12.50
CA ARG A 142 -10.87 -15.19 12.46
C ARG A 142 -11.52 -14.86 11.12
N GLU A 143 -12.46 -13.91 11.14
CA GLU A 143 -13.05 -13.37 9.91
C GLU A 143 -11.98 -12.80 8.97
N ALA A 144 -12.17 -12.92 7.66
CA ALA A 144 -11.21 -12.54 6.64
C ALA A 144 -10.72 -11.07 6.78
N VAL A 145 -11.63 -10.14 7.07
CA VAL A 145 -11.26 -8.73 7.29
C VAL A 145 -10.37 -8.55 8.53
N ASN A 146 -10.64 -9.28 9.62
CA ASN A 146 -9.79 -9.23 10.82
C ASN A 146 -8.41 -9.85 10.57
N GLN A 147 -8.31 -10.91 9.75
CA GLN A 147 -7.03 -11.45 9.30
C GLN A 147 -6.25 -10.40 8.46
N SER A 148 -6.91 -9.73 7.53
CA SER A 148 -6.31 -8.67 6.71
C SER A 148 -5.84 -7.48 7.55
N LEU A 149 -6.60 -7.06 8.57
CA LEU A 149 -6.21 -6.03 9.53
C LEU A 149 -4.95 -6.42 10.30
N TYR A 150 -4.89 -7.65 10.81
CA TYR A 150 -3.71 -8.15 11.51
C TYR A 150 -2.47 -8.18 10.61
N LEU A 151 -2.61 -8.70 9.39
CA LEU A 151 -1.52 -8.74 8.42
C LEU A 151 -0.99 -7.34 8.12
N TRP A 152 -1.88 -6.38 7.89
CA TRP A 152 -1.50 -4.99 7.65
C TRP A 152 -0.80 -4.37 8.86
N ALA A 153 -1.34 -4.59 10.07
CA ALA A 153 -0.78 -4.08 11.32
C ALA A 153 0.62 -4.65 11.62
N LYS A 154 0.91 -5.88 11.17
CA LYS A 154 2.22 -6.52 11.37
C LYS A 154 3.22 -6.27 10.24
N THR A 155 2.79 -5.74 9.12
CA THR A 155 3.64 -5.54 7.93
C THR A 155 3.77 -4.06 7.55
N SER A 156 2.76 -3.49 6.94
CA SER A 156 2.82 -2.12 6.39
C SER A 156 2.77 -1.05 7.45
N LEU A 157 2.00 -1.25 8.50
CA LEU A 157 1.89 -0.23 9.55
C LEU A 157 3.26 0.08 10.16
N PRO A 158 4.02 -0.86 10.76
CA PRO A 158 5.30 -0.56 11.37
C PRO A 158 6.39 -0.22 10.35
N ASN A 159 6.46 -0.96 9.23
CA ASN A 159 7.60 -0.88 8.31
C ASN A 159 7.48 0.25 7.28
N TYR A 160 6.28 0.76 7.03
CA TYR A 160 6.04 1.79 6.03
C TYR A 160 5.33 3.02 6.61
N ILE A 161 4.14 2.87 7.21
CA ILE A 161 3.34 4.01 7.68
C ILE A 161 4.06 4.73 8.83
N LEU A 162 4.39 4.00 9.90
CA LEU A 162 5.00 4.60 11.10
C LEU A 162 6.47 4.95 10.89
N SER A 163 7.24 4.11 10.20
CA SER A 163 8.67 4.38 10.02
C SER A 163 8.95 5.35 8.86
N ASN A 164 8.52 5.02 7.63
CA ASN A 164 8.91 5.80 6.46
C ASN A 164 8.08 7.07 6.24
N LEU A 165 6.79 7.04 6.59
CA LEU A 165 5.92 8.21 6.44
C LEU A 165 5.81 9.04 7.72
N GLY A 166 5.90 8.41 8.90
CA GLY A 166 5.89 9.07 10.21
C GLY A 166 7.27 9.44 10.68
N ASP A 167 7.82 8.66 11.61
CA ASP A 167 9.01 8.98 12.42
C ASP A 167 10.19 9.54 11.61
N ARG A 168 10.57 8.90 10.51
CA ARG A 168 11.76 9.34 9.75
C ARG A 168 11.58 10.72 9.13
N MET A 169 10.37 11.05 8.69
CA MET A 169 10.08 12.35 8.08
C MET A 169 9.89 13.44 9.13
N GLU A 170 9.30 13.09 10.26
CA GLU A 170 9.08 13.99 11.40
C GLU A 170 10.39 14.29 12.13
N MET A 171 11.17 13.25 12.43
CA MET A 171 12.47 13.39 13.10
C MET A 171 13.50 14.14 12.24
N ALA A 172 13.44 14.06 10.92
CA ALA A 172 14.29 14.85 10.03
C ALA A 172 14.19 16.38 10.30
N HIS A 173 13.07 16.82 10.85
CA HIS A 173 12.83 18.23 11.21
C HIS A 173 12.60 18.43 12.72
N SER A 174 12.90 17.43 13.54
CA SER A 174 12.71 17.47 15.02
C SER A 174 11.27 17.81 15.40
N VAL A 175 10.30 17.22 14.70
CA VAL A 175 8.86 17.29 15.01
C VAL A 175 8.45 15.96 15.64
N GLU A 176 7.69 16.02 16.73
CA GLU A 176 7.11 14.83 17.38
C GLU A 176 5.68 14.61 16.88
N GLY A 177 5.43 13.48 16.23
CA GLY A 177 4.09 13.03 15.85
C GLY A 177 3.45 12.18 16.94
N ARG A 178 2.26 12.54 17.39
CA ARG A 178 1.45 11.75 18.33
C ARG A 178 0.29 11.09 17.60
N LEU A 179 0.04 9.81 17.92
CA LEU A 179 -0.84 8.92 17.19
C LEU A 179 -2.02 8.43 18.06
N PRO A 180 -3.03 9.25 18.33
CA PRO A 180 -4.12 8.90 19.28
C PRO A 180 -4.87 7.62 18.91
N PHE A 181 -5.00 7.29 17.60
CA PHE A 181 -5.66 6.07 17.14
C PHE A 181 -4.86 4.79 17.39
N LEU A 182 -3.56 4.91 17.70
CA LEU A 182 -2.70 3.80 18.08
C LEU A 182 -2.44 3.71 19.59
N ASP A 183 -3.17 4.50 20.40
CA ASP A 183 -3.21 4.26 21.85
C ASP A 183 -3.67 2.82 22.09
N HIS A 184 -2.92 2.10 22.96
CA HIS A 184 -3.17 0.68 23.19
C HIS A 184 -4.60 0.41 23.68
N LYS A 185 -5.20 1.30 24.48
CA LYS A 185 -6.59 1.15 24.94
C LYS A 185 -7.59 1.27 23.81
N VAL A 186 -7.36 2.19 22.84
CA VAL A 186 -8.18 2.31 21.65
C VAL A 186 -8.08 1.04 20.80
N VAL A 187 -6.85 0.57 20.56
CA VAL A 187 -6.62 -0.63 19.75
C VAL A 187 -7.26 -1.87 20.40
N GLU A 188 -7.10 -2.05 21.71
CA GLU A 188 -7.69 -3.17 22.47
C GLU A 188 -9.22 -3.17 22.44
N GLU A 189 -9.87 -2.00 22.56
CA GLU A 189 -11.30 -1.89 22.45
C GLU A 189 -11.81 -2.18 21.02
N VAL A 190 -11.17 -1.61 20.02
CA VAL A 190 -11.56 -1.84 18.62
C VAL A 190 -11.29 -3.28 18.16
N ALA A 191 -10.26 -3.93 18.72
CA ALA A 191 -10.00 -5.34 18.44
C ALA A 191 -11.15 -6.27 18.89
N LYS A 192 -11.91 -5.89 19.91
CA LYS A 192 -13.09 -6.64 20.41
C LYS A 192 -14.33 -6.39 19.54
N MET A 193 -14.36 -5.36 18.73
CA MET A 193 -15.53 -5.00 17.91
C MET A 193 -15.67 -5.94 16.70
N PRO A 194 -16.89 -6.39 16.36
CA PRO A 194 -17.14 -7.15 15.16
C PRO A 194 -16.85 -6.31 13.90
N VAL A 195 -16.60 -6.98 12.78
CA VAL A 195 -16.32 -6.34 11.49
C VAL A 195 -17.44 -5.38 11.08
N SER A 196 -18.71 -5.72 11.38
CA SER A 196 -19.88 -4.87 11.07
C SER A 196 -19.89 -3.50 11.75
N MET A 197 -19.15 -3.31 12.84
CA MET A 197 -18.93 -2.01 13.46
C MET A 197 -17.80 -1.22 12.79
N LYS A 198 -16.85 -1.89 12.18
CA LYS A 198 -15.73 -1.28 11.45
C LYS A 198 -16.16 -0.87 10.05
N ILE A 199 -16.87 -1.77 9.34
CA ILE A 199 -17.42 -1.55 7.99
C ILE A 199 -18.91 -1.88 8.02
N LYS A 200 -19.76 -0.92 7.67
CA LYS A 200 -21.22 -1.12 7.55
C LYS A 200 -21.66 -0.86 6.11
N GLY A 201 -22.10 -1.92 5.42
CA GLY A 201 -22.26 -1.87 3.98
C GLY A 201 -20.92 -1.56 3.31
N MET A 202 -20.83 -0.46 2.57
CA MET A 202 -19.57 0.01 1.98
C MET A 202 -18.96 1.22 2.73
N THR A 203 -19.49 1.59 3.89
CA THR A 203 -18.98 2.69 4.71
C THR A 203 -17.88 2.19 5.64
N GLU A 204 -16.67 2.63 5.40
CA GLU A 204 -15.50 2.35 6.22
C GLU A 204 -15.46 3.18 7.51
N LYS A 205 -14.71 2.69 8.52
CA LYS A 205 -14.56 3.36 9.85
C LYS A 205 -15.90 3.72 10.49
N TYR A 206 -16.91 2.85 10.32
CA TYR A 206 -18.30 3.18 10.65
C TYR A 206 -18.46 3.64 12.10
N VAL A 207 -18.00 2.87 13.08
CA VAL A 207 -18.10 3.23 14.51
C VAL A 207 -17.39 4.56 14.82
N LEU A 208 -16.22 4.81 14.21
CA LEU A 208 -15.49 6.06 14.40
C LEU A 208 -16.27 7.26 13.83
N ARG A 209 -16.88 7.10 12.65
CA ARG A 209 -17.74 8.14 12.05
C ARG A 209 -18.95 8.46 12.95
N GLU A 210 -19.64 7.44 13.44
CA GLU A 210 -20.80 7.63 14.32
C GLU A 210 -20.41 8.28 15.65
N ALA A 211 -19.31 7.85 16.25
CA ALA A 211 -18.81 8.44 17.49
C ALA A 211 -18.39 9.92 17.33
N ALA A 212 -17.83 10.27 16.19
CA ALA A 212 -17.37 11.63 15.91
C ALA A 212 -18.47 12.55 15.33
N LYS A 213 -19.61 12.01 14.90
CA LYS A 213 -20.71 12.76 14.29
C LYS A 213 -21.13 14.02 15.06
N PRO A 214 -21.26 14.02 16.39
CA PRO A 214 -21.68 15.21 17.14
C PRO A 214 -20.69 16.39 17.07
N VAL A 215 -19.44 16.14 16.70
CA VAL A 215 -18.35 17.14 16.68
C VAL A 215 -17.81 17.42 15.28
N LEU A 216 -18.30 16.71 14.26
CA LEU A 216 -17.91 16.90 12.86
C LEU A 216 -18.92 17.78 12.13
N THR A 217 -18.43 18.51 11.13
CA THR A 217 -19.31 19.14 10.13
C THR A 217 -19.89 18.07 9.20
N ASP A 218 -21.08 18.33 8.63
CA ASP A 218 -21.71 17.41 7.66
C ASP A 218 -20.79 17.09 6.47
N ALA A 219 -20.04 18.07 5.98
CA ALA A 219 -19.09 17.89 4.89
C ALA A 219 -18.00 16.87 5.24
N VAL A 220 -17.48 16.87 6.47
CA VAL A 220 -16.46 15.92 6.93
C VAL A 220 -17.08 14.56 7.23
N TYR A 221 -18.25 14.52 7.86
CA TYR A 221 -18.93 13.27 8.19
C TYR A 221 -19.30 12.45 6.94
N HIS A 222 -19.83 13.10 5.90
CA HIS A 222 -20.23 12.43 4.65
C HIS A 222 -19.09 12.26 3.65
N ARG A 223 -17.92 12.84 3.91
CA ARG A 223 -16.78 12.76 3.00
C ARG A 223 -16.31 11.32 2.81
N GLN A 224 -16.20 10.90 1.55
CA GLN A 224 -15.59 9.63 1.22
C GLN A 224 -14.09 9.63 1.58
N LYS A 225 -13.61 8.50 2.10
CA LYS A 225 -12.18 8.31 2.35
C LYS A 225 -11.40 8.34 1.04
N HIS A 226 -10.47 9.26 0.95
CA HIS A 226 -9.42 9.26 -0.06
C HIS A 226 -8.08 9.03 0.65
N PRO A 227 -7.33 7.96 0.30
CA PRO A 227 -6.00 7.78 0.84
C PRO A 227 -5.10 8.95 0.40
N PHE A 228 -4.17 9.33 1.26
CA PHE A 228 -3.14 10.30 0.86
C PHE A 228 -2.22 9.60 -0.15
N LEU A 229 -2.31 9.99 -1.40
CA LEU A 229 -1.52 9.44 -2.50
C LEU A 229 -0.78 10.58 -3.18
N SER A 230 0.50 10.37 -3.46
CA SER A 230 1.23 11.25 -4.37
C SER A 230 0.69 11.06 -5.79
N PRO A 231 0.52 12.14 -6.58
CA PRO A 231 0.20 11.99 -7.99
C PRO A 231 1.22 11.09 -8.69
N PRO A 232 0.78 10.05 -9.40
CA PRO A 232 1.71 9.16 -10.09
C PRO A 232 2.54 9.90 -11.14
N ALA A 233 3.86 9.77 -11.06
CA ALA A 233 4.78 10.39 -12.03
C ALA A 233 4.51 9.90 -13.47
N THR A 234 4.09 8.63 -13.59
CA THR A 234 3.72 8.01 -14.88
C THR A 234 2.51 8.66 -15.56
N LEU A 235 1.70 9.45 -14.83
CA LEU A 235 0.61 10.25 -15.38
C LEU A 235 1.02 11.69 -15.72
N GLN A 236 2.16 12.15 -15.20
CA GLN A 236 2.70 13.49 -15.37
C GLN A 236 3.98 13.46 -16.21
N THR A 237 3.84 13.04 -17.48
CA THR A 237 4.98 12.77 -18.37
C THR A 237 5.87 13.97 -18.68
N GLU A 238 5.40 15.19 -18.42
CA GLU A 238 6.19 16.44 -18.54
C GLU A 238 6.79 16.86 -17.19
N GLY A 239 6.51 16.13 -16.11
CA GLY A 239 6.97 16.45 -14.76
C GLY A 239 8.43 16.08 -14.51
N SER A 240 9.09 16.82 -13.64
CA SER A 240 10.50 16.59 -13.27
C SER A 240 10.75 15.20 -12.67
N LEU A 241 9.80 14.63 -11.93
CA LEU A 241 9.94 13.28 -11.39
C LEU A 241 9.91 12.22 -12.50
N PHE A 242 9.06 12.39 -13.51
CA PHE A 242 9.05 11.48 -14.65
C PHE A 242 10.34 11.61 -15.48
N ALA A 243 10.85 12.82 -15.68
CA ALA A 243 12.14 13.05 -16.33
C ALA A 243 13.27 12.33 -15.55
N LEU A 244 13.34 12.50 -14.22
CA LEU A 244 14.29 11.80 -13.37
C LEU A 244 14.21 10.27 -13.52
N ILE A 245 13.00 9.70 -13.55
CA ILE A 245 12.79 8.26 -13.79
C ILE A 245 13.37 7.86 -15.17
N GLN A 246 13.05 8.62 -16.23
CA GLN A 246 13.53 8.35 -17.59
C GLN A 246 15.07 8.40 -17.66
N ASP A 247 15.68 9.45 -17.12
CA ASP A 247 17.12 9.65 -17.16
C ASP A 247 17.87 8.56 -16.37
N THR A 248 17.41 8.27 -15.15
CA THR A 248 18.03 7.26 -14.29
C THR A 248 17.92 5.86 -14.90
N LEU A 249 16.72 5.47 -15.34
CA LEU A 249 16.48 4.09 -15.80
C LEU A 249 16.97 3.83 -17.24
N ARG A 250 17.20 4.86 -18.04
CA ARG A 250 17.87 4.75 -19.33
C ARG A 250 19.40 4.85 -19.20
N GLY A 251 19.88 5.39 -18.08
CA GLY A 251 21.28 5.58 -17.79
C GLY A 251 22.05 4.29 -17.49
N PRO A 252 23.37 4.37 -17.36
CA PRO A 252 24.23 3.22 -17.10
C PRO A 252 24.10 2.66 -15.66
N VAL A 253 23.61 3.44 -14.71
CA VAL A 253 23.50 3.05 -13.31
C VAL A 253 22.59 1.82 -13.13
N LEU A 254 21.51 1.70 -13.90
CA LEU A 254 20.62 0.54 -13.85
C LEU A 254 21.35 -0.77 -14.14
N GLU A 255 22.24 -0.76 -15.12
CA GLU A 255 23.04 -1.93 -15.51
C GLU A 255 24.07 -2.28 -14.41
N ARG A 256 24.72 -1.28 -13.81
CA ARG A 256 25.68 -1.48 -12.72
C ARG A 256 25.07 -2.13 -11.47
N THR A 257 23.76 -1.98 -11.24
CA THR A 257 23.11 -2.66 -10.10
C THR A 257 23.14 -4.18 -10.21
N GLY A 258 23.29 -4.76 -11.41
CA GLY A 258 23.25 -6.20 -11.66
C GLY A 258 21.90 -6.87 -11.36
N ILE A 259 20.88 -6.11 -10.94
CA ILE A 259 19.58 -6.63 -10.47
C ILE A 259 18.56 -6.67 -11.60
N TYR A 260 18.51 -5.63 -12.44
CA TYR A 260 17.50 -5.46 -13.47
C TYR A 260 18.06 -5.58 -14.88
N ASP A 261 17.25 -6.11 -15.79
CA ASP A 261 17.54 -6.15 -17.22
C ASP A 261 17.21 -4.79 -17.84
N ARG A 262 18.25 -4.03 -18.21
CA ARG A 262 18.09 -2.68 -18.77
C ARG A 262 17.25 -2.68 -20.06
N LYS A 263 17.37 -3.69 -20.91
CA LYS A 263 16.59 -3.76 -22.16
C LYS A 263 15.09 -3.88 -21.86
N LYS A 264 14.72 -4.72 -20.90
CA LYS A 264 13.32 -4.89 -20.49
C LYS A 264 12.76 -3.64 -19.83
N VAL A 265 13.53 -2.97 -18.96
CA VAL A 265 13.10 -1.74 -18.30
C VAL A 265 12.91 -0.61 -19.31
N VAL A 266 13.85 -0.43 -20.25
CA VAL A 266 13.73 0.59 -21.29
C VAL A 266 12.53 0.31 -22.21
N ALA A 267 12.32 -0.94 -22.63
CA ALA A 267 11.14 -1.32 -23.40
C ALA A 267 9.82 -1.01 -22.67
N LEU A 268 9.78 -1.24 -21.36
CA LEU A 268 8.62 -0.87 -20.53
C LEU A 268 8.39 0.65 -20.53
N LEU A 269 9.44 1.46 -20.35
CA LEU A 269 9.35 2.92 -20.41
C LEU A 269 8.80 3.42 -21.76
N ASP A 270 9.21 2.80 -22.87
CA ASP A 270 8.73 3.14 -24.21
C ASP A 270 7.24 2.80 -24.45
N MET A 271 6.70 1.87 -23.65
CA MET A 271 5.29 1.50 -23.72
C MET A 271 4.37 2.43 -22.91
N ILE A 272 4.89 3.13 -21.89
CA ILE A 272 4.09 3.97 -20.97
C ILE A 272 3.13 4.91 -21.71
N PRO A 273 3.53 5.67 -22.73
CA PRO A 273 2.63 6.61 -23.42
C PRO A 273 1.42 5.94 -24.08
N LYS A 274 1.52 4.64 -24.40
CA LYS A 274 0.48 3.86 -25.08
C LYS A 274 -0.45 3.14 -24.12
N MET A 275 -0.17 3.17 -22.80
CA MET A 275 -0.92 2.45 -21.79
C MET A 275 -2.12 3.23 -21.29
N SER A 276 -3.14 2.51 -20.79
CA SER A 276 -4.29 3.11 -20.09
C SER A 276 -3.84 3.80 -18.77
N THR A 277 -4.64 4.72 -18.28
CA THR A 277 -4.40 5.41 -17.00
C THR A 277 -4.18 4.44 -15.85
N ILE A 278 -4.99 3.39 -15.73
CA ILE A 278 -4.86 2.36 -14.68
C ILE A 278 -3.53 1.62 -14.80
N ALA A 279 -3.15 1.17 -15.99
CA ALA A 279 -1.90 0.48 -16.23
C ALA A 279 -0.69 1.37 -15.94
N ARG A 280 -0.73 2.65 -16.33
CA ARG A 280 0.31 3.63 -16.02
C ARG A 280 0.44 3.85 -14.51
N THR A 281 -0.68 4.02 -13.81
CA THR A 281 -0.69 4.20 -12.35
C THR A 281 -0.09 3.00 -11.63
N SER A 282 -0.39 1.77 -12.05
CA SER A 282 0.16 0.55 -11.43
C SER A 282 1.68 0.39 -11.60
N LEU A 283 2.27 1.04 -12.61
CA LEU A 283 3.72 1.05 -12.84
C LEU A 283 4.47 2.10 -12.01
N ASP A 284 3.78 3.06 -11.42
CA ASP A 284 4.43 4.17 -10.71
C ASP A 284 5.29 3.67 -9.53
N VAL A 285 4.74 2.78 -8.71
CA VAL A 285 5.45 2.21 -7.56
C VAL A 285 6.68 1.39 -7.98
N PRO A 286 6.57 0.42 -8.90
CA PRO A 286 7.74 -0.31 -9.42
C PRO A 286 8.84 0.58 -9.99
N LEU A 287 8.48 1.54 -10.85
CA LEU A 287 9.47 2.43 -11.48
C LEU A 287 10.14 3.35 -10.45
N THR A 288 9.39 3.91 -9.52
CA THR A 288 9.95 4.73 -8.44
C THR A 288 10.87 3.88 -7.54
N TRP A 289 10.52 2.63 -7.29
CA TRP A 289 11.37 1.70 -6.54
C TRP A 289 12.70 1.44 -7.24
N ILE A 290 12.67 1.07 -8.52
CA ILE A 290 13.89 0.80 -9.31
C ILE A 290 14.75 2.06 -9.36
N THR A 291 14.15 3.23 -9.64
CA THR A 291 14.84 4.53 -9.65
C THR A 291 15.51 4.81 -8.29
N SER A 292 14.80 4.62 -7.18
CA SER A 292 15.37 4.82 -5.84
C SER A 292 16.56 3.90 -5.57
N MET A 293 16.50 2.64 -6.02
CA MET A 293 17.62 1.70 -5.89
C MET A 293 18.83 2.17 -6.71
N CYS A 294 18.62 2.62 -7.94
CA CYS A 294 19.69 3.16 -8.77
C CYS A 294 20.36 4.38 -8.12
N LEU A 295 19.56 5.31 -7.61
CA LEU A 295 20.08 6.50 -6.95
C LEU A 295 20.83 6.17 -5.63
N LEU A 296 20.36 5.18 -4.87
CA LEU A 296 21.06 4.71 -3.68
C LEU A 296 22.37 4.02 -4.04
N HIS A 297 22.37 3.16 -5.05
CA HIS A 297 23.57 2.48 -5.55
C HIS A 297 24.64 3.51 -5.95
N GLU A 298 24.27 4.52 -6.72
CA GLU A 298 25.18 5.58 -7.15
C GLU A 298 25.67 6.45 -5.98
N ARG A 299 24.76 6.84 -5.08
CA ARG A 299 25.09 7.74 -3.95
C ARG A 299 25.94 7.08 -2.88
N LEU A 300 25.80 5.78 -2.68
CA LEU A 300 26.48 5.01 -1.63
C LEU A 300 27.60 4.14 -2.19
N GLU A 301 27.90 4.26 -3.49
CA GLU A 301 28.97 3.50 -4.17
C GLU A 301 28.89 1.99 -3.88
N ILE A 302 27.66 1.44 -3.93
CA ILE A 302 27.43 0.03 -3.61
C ILE A 302 27.90 -0.84 -4.78
N GLY A 303 28.91 -1.69 -4.54
CA GLY A 303 29.39 -2.68 -5.49
C GLY A 303 30.54 -2.22 -6.40
N ASP A 304 31.18 -1.10 -6.08
CA ASP A 304 32.45 -0.68 -6.68
C ASP A 304 33.64 -1.34 -5.97
#